data_176243875e9e5ade910dd2a5e968a36d
#
_entry.id   176243875e9e5ade910dd2a5e968a36d
#
_cell.length_a   1.000
_cell.length_b   1.000
_cell.length_c   1.000
_cell.angle_alpha   90.00
_cell.angle_beta   90.00
_cell.angle_gamma   90.00
#
_symmetry.space_group_name_H-M   'P 1'
#
loop_
_entity.id
_entity.type
_entity.pdbx_description
1 polymer ?
#
loop_
_entity_poly.entity_id
_entity_poly.type
_entity_poly.pdbx_seq_one_letter_code
_entity_poly.pdbx_strand_id
1 'polypeptide(L)'
;MPHGRRWMAGLLILSCVLLSACSAVAEEEALNEPATLEAIEGSDVSRITLTAEAAERVDIQTDPALEAGSGVVIPYAAVFYTATGDTWTYTNPEPLTFVRVPIVVDHIRRDRAFLSDGPPPGMEVVTQGATELYGTETDVEE
;
A
#
# COMPACT_ATOMS: atom_id res chain seq x y z
N MET A 1 36.32 -19.69 74.33
CA MET A 1 35.17 -18.78 74.43
C MET A 1 34.83 -18.25 73.08
N PRO A 2 33.65 -18.48 72.64
CA PRO A 2 33.26 -18.38 71.26
C PRO A 2 32.52 -17.10 71.00
N HIS A 3 32.48 -16.64 69.80
CA HIS A 3 31.43 -15.79 69.26
C HIS A 3 31.84 -15.40 67.82
N GLY A 4 31.12 -15.56 66.84
CA GLY A 4 29.71 -15.53 66.54
C GLY A 4 29.63 -15.27 65.09
N ARG A 5 29.41 -16.34 64.38
CA ARG A 5 29.20 -16.32 62.91
C ARG A 5 27.73 -16.16 62.68
N ARG A 6 27.38 -15.07 62.17
CA ARG A 6 26.05 -14.91 61.49
C ARG A 6 26.05 -13.56 60.80
N TRP A 7 26.44 -13.51 59.54
CA TRP A 7 26.04 -12.42 58.65
C TRP A 7 26.46 -12.83 57.25
N MET A 8 25.66 -13.60 56.62
CA MET A 8 25.66 -13.74 55.16
C MET A 8 24.33 -14.40 54.77
N ALA A 9 23.31 -13.60 54.60
CA ALA A 9 22.13 -13.96 53.85
C ALA A 9 21.41 -12.65 53.47
N GLY A 10 21.47 -12.27 52.28
CA GLY A 10 20.64 -11.15 51.80
C GLY A 10 21.26 -10.30 50.72
N LEU A 11 21.58 -10.90 49.57
CA LEU A 11 21.79 -10.11 48.37
C LEU A 11 21.67 -11.00 47.11
N LEU A 12 20.48 -11.37 46.77
CA LEU A 12 20.22 -12.06 45.49
C LEU A 12 18.71 -12.00 45.12
N ILE A 13 18.17 -10.81 44.98
CA ILE A 13 16.91 -10.58 44.22
C ILE A 13 16.94 -9.13 43.76
N LEU A 14 17.61 -8.83 42.67
CA LEU A 14 17.37 -7.63 41.88
C LEU A 14 18.03 -7.77 40.52
N SER A 15 17.50 -8.60 39.65
CA SER A 15 17.90 -8.61 38.24
C SER A 15 16.90 -9.40 37.40
N CYS A 16 15.70 -8.90 37.25
CA CYS A 16 14.74 -9.42 36.25
C CYS A 16 13.61 -8.42 36.00
N VAL A 17 13.89 -7.17 35.67
CA VAL A 17 12.87 -6.25 35.11
C VAL A 17 13.56 -5.30 34.13
N LEU A 18 14.01 -5.77 32.99
CA LEU A 18 14.40 -4.89 31.86
C LEU A 18 14.30 -5.65 30.51
N LEU A 19 13.16 -6.28 30.23
CA LEU A 19 12.91 -6.89 28.89
C LEU A 19 11.46 -6.71 28.42
N SER A 20 10.87 -5.54 28.61
CA SER A 20 9.52 -5.29 28.11
C SER A 20 9.38 -3.99 27.30
N ALA A 21 10.48 -3.41 26.83
CA ALA A 21 10.44 -2.14 26.11
C ALA A 21 10.56 -2.26 24.57
N CYS A 22 10.73 -3.47 24.02
CA CYS A 22 10.92 -3.62 22.56
C CYS A 22 9.63 -3.81 21.74
N SER A 23 8.49 -4.08 22.37
CA SER A 23 7.25 -4.29 21.61
C SER A 23 6.51 -2.99 21.24
N ALA A 24 6.64 -1.95 22.05
CA ALA A 24 5.94 -0.69 21.82
C ALA A 24 6.53 0.14 20.66
N VAL A 25 7.84 0.03 20.42
CA VAL A 25 8.51 0.79 19.33
C VAL A 25 8.16 0.22 17.96
N ALA A 26 8.01 -1.10 17.84
CA ALA A 26 7.63 -1.75 16.57
C ALA A 26 6.17 -1.48 16.18
N GLU A 27 5.26 -1.35 17.15
CA GLU A 27 3.87 -0.97 16.88
C GLU A 27 3.72 0.52 16.50
N GLU A 28 4.53 1.39 17.06
CA GLU A 28 4.53 2.82 16.72
C GLU A 28 5.16 3.08 15.35
N GLU A 29 6.17 2.33 14.93
CA GLU A 29 6.73 2.39 13.58
C GLU A 29 5.75 1.88 12.53
N ALA A 30 5.03 0.80 12.76
CA ALA A 30 4.00 0.27 11.86
C ALA A 30 2.81 1.24 11.70
N LEU A 31 2.48 2.03 12.71
CA LEU A 31 1.43 3.06 12.66
C LEU A 31 1.86 4.33 11.92
N ASN A 32 3.16 4.52 11.66
CA ASN A 32 3.71 5.67 10.97
C ASN A 32 4.20 5.36 9.55
N GLU A 33 4.06 4.14 9.08
CA GLU A 33 4.37 3.82 7.68
C GLU A 33 3.39 4.53 6.75
N PRO A 34 3.89 5.25 5.72
CA PRO A 34 3.04 6.02 4.80
C PRO A 34 2.15 5.13 3.94
N ALA A 35 2.52 3.87 3.76
CA ALA A 35 1.81 2.88 2.99
C ALA A 35 1.89 1.50 3.63
N THR A 36 0.81 0.73 3.55
CA THR A 36 0.77 -0.69 3.91
C THR A 36 0.50 -1.50 2.65
N LEU A 37 1.24 -2.58 2.47
CA LEU A 37 1.09 -3.50 1.34
C LEU A 37 0.54 -4.85 1.80
N GLU A 38 -0.49 -5.31 1.14
CA GLU A 38 -1.09 -6.63 1.35
C GLU A 38 -1.06 -7.42 0.06
N ALA A 39 -0.32 -8.52 0.02
CA ALA A 39 -0.28 -9.40 -1.13
C ALA A 39 -1.66 -10.00 -1.43
N ILE A 40 -2.06 -10.01 -2.70
CA ILE A 40 -3.28 -10.66 -3.16
C ILE A 40 -2.95 -12.08 -3.58
N GLU A 41 -3.54 -13.08 -2.92
CA GLU A 41 -3.26 -14.49 -3.19
C GLU A 41 -3.46 -14.85 -4.67
N GLY A 42 -2.47 -15.51 -5.25
CA GLY A 42 -2.49 -15.95 -6.65
C GLY A 42 -2.21 -14.84 -7.67
N SER A 43 -1.74 -13.69 -7.22
CA SER A 43 -1.38 -12.54 -8.06
C SER A 43 -0.01 -11.98 -7.63
N ASP A 44 0.66 -11.34 -8.57
CA ASP A 44 1.85 -10.51 -8.35
C ASP A 44 1.49 -9.03 -8.09
N VAL A 45 0.22 -8.79 -7.73
CA VAL A 45 -0.32 -7.47 -7.41
C VAL A 45 -0.56 -7.36 -5.90
N SER A 46 -0.22 -6.23 -5.33
CA SER A 46 -0.50 -5.91 -3.94
C SER A 46 -1.61 -4.87 -3.80
N ARG A 47 -2.37 -4.98 -2.72
CA ARG A 47 -3.26 -3.93 -2.27
C ARG A 47 -2.44 -2.91 -1.49
N ILE A 48 -2.52 -1.65 -1.89
CA ILE A 48 -1.81 -0.54 -1.26
C ILE A 48 -2.81 0.26 -0.44
N THR A 49 -2.57 0.42 0.86
CA THR A 49 -3.35 1.35 1.70
C THR A 49 -2.43 2.47 2.13
N LEU A 50 -2.76 3.70 1.74
CA LEU A 50 -2.01 4.90 2.13
C LEU A 50 -2.58 5.53 3.40
N THR A 51 -1.74 6.21 4.16
CA THR A 51 -2.23 7.19 5.12
C THR A 51 -2.81 8.41 4.40
N ALA A 52 -3.73 9.15 5.02
CA ALA A 52 -4.28 10.38 4.45
C ALA A 52 -3.18 11.39 4.10
N GLU A 53 -2.18 11.53 4.98
CA GLU A 53 -1.03 12.41 4.78
C GLU A 53 -0.18 11.98 3.57
N ALA A 54 0.03 10.68 3.39
CA ALA A 54 0.78 10.16 2.23
C ALA A 54 0.02 10.41 0.92
N ALA A 55 -1.29 10.17 0.91
CA ALA A 55 -2.13 10.42 -0.27
C ALA A 55 -2.17 11.91 -0.65
N GLU A 56 -2.23 12.81 0.33
CA GLU A 56 -2.14 14.26 0.10
C GLU A 56 -0.76 14.68 -0.43
N ARG A 57 0.31 14.11 0.11
CA ARG A 57 1.69 14.43 -0.32
C ARG A 57 1.95 14.03 -1.76
N VAL A 58 1.38 12.90 -2.20
CA VAL A 58 1.48 12.40 -3.57
C VAL A 58 0.47 13.08 -4.49
N ASP A 59 -0.51 13.80 -3.93
CA ASP A 59 -1.63 14.44 -4.65
C ASP A 59 -2.38 13.42 -5.52
N ILE A 60 -2.84 12.32 -4.90
CA ILE A 60 -3.63 11.29 -5.59
C ILE A 60 -4.95 11.89 -6.05
N GLN A 61 -5.23 11.76 -7.34
CA GLN A 61 -6.52 12.15 -7.94
C GLN A 61 -7.15 10.96 -8.66
N THR A 62 -8.46 10.90 -8.62
CA THR A 62 -9.24 9.84 -9.26
C THR A 62 -10.37 10.41 -10.11
N ASP A 63 -10.78 9.65 -11.12
CA ASP A 63 -11.98 9.88 -11.92
C ASP A 63 -12.71 8.55 -12.12
N PRO A 64 -14.03 8.55 -12.26
CA PRO A 64 -14.77 7.32 -12.49
C PRO A 64 -14.55 6.75 -13.89
N ALA A 65 -14.42 5.42 -13.95
CA ALA A 65 -14.56 4.69 -15.20
C ALA A 65 -16.02 4.79 -15.69
N LEU A 66 -16.22 5.07 -16.98
CA LEU A 66 -17.54 5.28 -17.56
C LEU A 66 -17.89 4.15 -18.53
N GLU A 67 -19.17 3.84 -18.64
CA GLU A 67 -19.67 2.91 -19.66
C GLU A 67 -19.53 3.51 -21.07
N ALA A 68 -19.03 2.73 -22.03
CA ALA A 68 -18.88 3.14 -23.40
C ALA A 68 -19.17 1.97 -24.36
N GLY A 69 -20.40 1.92 -24.87
CA GLY A 69 -20.83 0.81 -25.71
C GLY A 69 -20.79 -0.54 -25.00
N SER A 70 -19.97 -1.47 -25.51
CA SER A 70 -19.74 -2.79 -24.88
C SER A 70 -18.54 -2.83 -23.96
N GLY A 71 -17.82 -1.72 -23.78
CA GLY A 71 -16.61 -1.61 -22.99
C GLY A 71 -16.68 -0.47 -21.98
N VAL A 72 -15.52 -0.02 -21.57
CA VAL A 72 -15.33 1.03 -20.57
C VAL A 72 -14.44 2.10 -21.15
N VAL A 73 -14.64 3.33 -20.74
CA VAL A 73 -13.75 4.45 -21.05
C VAL A 73 -13.21 5.05 -19.76
N ILE A 74 -11.90 5.28 -19.73
CA ILE A 74 -11.21 5.95 -18.63
C ILE A 74 -10.44 7.16 -19.16
N PRO A 75 -10.08 8.14 -18.31
CA PRO A 75 -9.11 9.16 -18.69
C PRO A 75 -7.79 8.51 -19.15
N TYR A 76 -7.18 9.00 -20.21
CA TYR A 76 -5.88 8.48 -20.65
C TYR A 76 -4.78 8.66 -19.61
N ALA A 77 -4.89 9.67 -18.76
CA ALA A 77 -3.99 9.89 -17.63
C ALA A 77 -4.00 8.75 -16.59
N ALA A 78 -5.06 7.93 -16.57
CA ALA A 78 -5.12 6.75 -15.69
C ALA A 78 -4.45 5.50 -16.29
N VAL A 79 -4.00 5.55 -17.54
CA VAL A 79 -3.28 4.44 -18.19
C VAL A 79 -1.80 4.57 -17.87
N PHE A 80 -1.18 3.53 -17.33
CA PHE A 80 0.26 3.47 -17.22
C PHE A 80 0.84 2.19 -17.83
N TYR A 81 2.11 2.22 -18.15
CA TYR A 81 2.83 1.15 -18.80
C TYR A 81 3.92 0.65 -17.89
N THR A 82 4.01 -0.68 -17.72
CA THR A 82 5.15 -1.31 -17.05
C THR A 82 6.37 -1.31 -17.97
N ALA A 83 7.53 -1.64 -17.41
CA ALA A 83 8.76 -1.79 -18.18
C ALA A 83 8.67 -2.87 -19.28
N THR A 84 7.78 -3.84 -19.12
CA THR A 84 7.49 -4.89 -20.12
C THR A 84 6.53 -4.45 -21.22
N GLY A 85 5.92 -3.26 -21.08
CA GLY A 85 4.98 -2.69 -22.03
C GLY A 85 3.52 -3.07 -21.79
N ASP A 86 3.23 -3.78 -20.71
CA ASP A 86 1.86 -4.12 -20.32
C ASP A 86 1.12 -2.87 -19.84
N THR A 87 -0.17 -2.81 -20.14
CA THR A 87 -1.03 -1.67 -19.77
C THR A 87 -1.84 -1.96 -18.52
N TRP A 88 -1.83 -1.00 -17.61
CA TRP A 88 -2.46 -1.09 -16.30
C TRP A 88 -3.17 0.21 -15.92
N THR A 89 -4.07 0.12 -14.96
CA THR A 89 -4.60 1.26 -14.21
C THR A 89 -4.69 0.93 -12.73
N TYR A 90 -4.57 1.91 -11.85
CA TYR A 90 -4.89 1.74 -10.44
C TYR A 90 -6.36 2.07 -10.22
N THR A 91 -7.06 1.16 -9.56
CA THR A 91 -8.43 1.38 -9.07
C THR A 91 -8.39 1.80 -7.60
N ASN A 92 -9.43 2.52 -7.17
CA ASN A 92 -9.62 2.92 -5.78
C ASN A 92 -10.94 2.30 -5.26
N PRO A 93 -10.93 1.01 -4.86
CA PRO A 93 -12.13 0.30 -4.42
C PRO A 93 -12.67 0.78 -3.07
N GLU A 94 -11.81 1.32 -2.22
CA GLU A 94 -12.12 1.84 -0.90
C GLU A 94 -11.29 3.11 -0.64
N PRO A 95 -11.70 4.02 0.26
CA PRO A 95 -10.93 5.20 0.59
C PRO A 95 -9.48 4.86 0.93
N LEU A 96 -8.52 5.58 0.33
CA LEU A 96 -7.08 5.44 0.54
C LEU A 96 -6.50 4.05 0.16
N THR A 97 -7.29 3.20 -0.49
CA THR A 97 -6.90 1.84 -0.89
C THR A 97 -6.85 1.74 -2.40
N PHE A 98 -5.72 1.25 -2.92
CA PHE A 98 -5.45 1.20 -4.35
C PHE A 98 -5.03 -0.20 -4.76
N VAL A 99 -5.53 -0.65 -5.91
CA VAL A 99 -5.19 -1.96 -6.48
C VAL A 99 -4.96 -1.79 -7.99
N ARG A 100 -3.84 -2.24 -8.45
CA ARG A 100 -3.49 -2.28 -9.86
C ARG A 100 -4.30 -3.35 -10.58
N VAL A 101 -4.91 -3.00 -11.71
CA VAL A 101 -5.62 -3.96 -12.56
C VAL A 101 -5.10 -3.89 -13.99
N PRO A 102 -4.94 -5.02 -14.68
CA PRO A 102 -4.57 -5.03 -16.09
C PRO A 102 -5.72 -4.49 -16.93
N ILE A 103 -5.39 -3.79 -18.01
CA ILE A 103 -6.37 -3.26 -18.93
C ILE A 103 -5.98 -3.62 -20.37
N VAL A 104 -6.99 -3.73 -21.24
CA VAL A 104 -6.79 -3.87 -22.68
C VAL A 104 -7.33 -2.62 -23.37
N VAL A 105 -6.42 -1.78 -23.86
CA VAL A 105 -6.77 -0.56 -24.58
C VAL A 105 -7.08 -0.91 -26.03
N ASP A 106 -8.32 -0.67 -26.45
CA ASP A 106 -8.75 -0.85 -27.83
C ASP A 106 -8.28 0.34 -28.69
N HIS A 107 -8.58 1.55 -28.25
CA HIS A 107 -8.11 2.77 -28.90
C HIS A 107 -8.09 3.97 -27.96
N ILE A 108 -7.33 4.97 -28.34
CA ILE A 108 -7.25 6.24 -27.62
C ILE A 108 -7.85 7.32 -28.52
N ARG A 109 -8.73 8.13 -27.94
CA ARG A 109 -9.33 9.27 -28.64
C ARG A 109 -9.27 10.50 -27.74
N ARG A 110 -8.47 11.48 -28.16
CA ARG A 110 -8.14 12.67 -27.36
C ARG A 110 -7.50 12.27 -26.04
N ASP A 111 -8.14 12.61 -24.93
CA ASP A 111 -7.74 12.36 -23.55
C ASP A 111 -8.41 11.12 -22.91
N ARG A 112 -9.01 10.25 -23.73
CA ARG A 112 -9.77 9.08 -23.31
C ARG A 112 -9.20 7.79 -23.88
N ALA A 113 -9.05 6.78 -23.04
CA ALA A 113 -8.73 5.42 -23.43
C ALA A 113 -10.00 4.57 -23.38
N PHE A 114 -10.33 3.95 -24.51
CA PHE A 114 -11.43 3.01 -24.63
C PHE A 114 -10.91 1.61 -24.43
N LEU A 115 -11.49 0.89 -23.48
CA LEU A 115 -11.02 -0.40 -23.03
C LEU A 115 -11.99 -1.50 -23.48
N SER A 116 -11.43 -2.59 -24.01
CA SER A 116 -12.17 -3.83 -24.22
C SER A 116 -12.17 -4.73 -22.97
N ASP A 117 -11.20 -4.53 -22.06
CA ASP A 117 -11.14 -5.17 -20.76
C ASP A 117 -10.53 -4.22 -19.72
N GLY A 118 -11.08 -4.20 -18.51
CA GLY A 118 -10.64 -3.30 -17.45
C GLY A 118 -11.60 -3.23 -16.26
N PRO A 119 -11.49 -2.19 -15.43
CA PRO A 119 -12.36 -2.03 -14.27
C PRO A 119 -13.82 -1.84 -14.68
N PRO A 120 -14.78 -2.22 -13.82
CA PRO A 120 -16.20 -2.01 -14.09
C PRO A 120 -16.56 -0.52 -14.14
N PRO A 121 -17.59 -0.12 -14.90
CA PRO A 121 -18.10 1.24 -14.87
C PRO A 121 -18.47 1.68 -13.45
N GLY A 122 -18.15 2.93 -13.09
CA GLY A 122 -18.35 3.50 -11.76
C GLY A 122 -17.19 3.28 -10.80
N MET A 123 -16.21 2.44 -11.14
CA MET A 123 -14.98 2.30 -10.36
C MET A 123 -14.10 3.54 -10.54
N GLU A 124 -13.63 4.10 -9.43
CA GLU A 124 -12.66 5.18 -9.46
C GLU A 124 -11.31 4.66 -9.96
N VAL A 125 -10.69 5.36 -10.89
CA VAL A 125 -9.34 5.08 -11.41
C VAL A 125 -8.41 6.26 -11.13
N VAL A 126 -7.18 5.96 -10.77
CA VAL A 126 -6.18 6.97 -10.42
C VAL A 126 -5.69 7.67 -11.68
N THR A 127 -5.88 8.99 -11.74
CA THR A 127 -5.45 9.86 -12.85
C THR A 127 -4.16 10.62 -12.55
N GLN A 128 -3.80 10.74 -11.26
CA GLN A 128 -2.55 11.32 -10.79
C GLN A 128 -2.01 10.52 -9.60
N GLY A 129 -0.69 10.29 -9.57
CA GLY A 129 -0.02 9.52 -8.53
C GLY A 129 0.14 8.02 -8.81
N ALA A 130 -0.23 7.54 -10.01
CA ALA A 130 -0.09 6.13 -10.38
C ALA A 130 1.35 5.64 -10.39
N THR A 131 2.30 6.49 -10.78
CA THR A 131 3.74 6.16 -10.81
C THR A 131 4.29 5.97 -9.39
N GLU A 132 3.86 6.80 -8.46
CA GLU A 132 4.25 6.76 -7.06
C GLU A 132 3.65 5.51 -6.37
N LEU A 133 2.41 5.16 -6.69
CA LEU A 133 1.80 3.90 -6.25
C LEU A 133 2.56 2.69 -6.78
N TYR A 134 2.96 2.71 -8.05
CA TYR A 134 3.72 1.62 -8.65
C TYR A 134 5.13 1.49 -8.02
N GLY A 135 5.80 2.61 -7.77
CA GLY A 135 7.04 2.61 -7.01
C GLY A 135 6.88 2.01 -5.61
N THR A 136 5.84 2.44 -4.89
CA THR A 136 5.53 1.90 -3.56
C THR A 136 5.26 0.39 -3.59
N GLU A 137 4.56 -0.10 -4.62
CA GLU A 137 4.25 -1.52 -4.77
C GLU A 137 5.50 -2.37 -5.07
N THR A 138 6.44 -1.83 -5.84
CA THR A 138 7.59 -2.60 -6.35
C THR A 138 8.86 -2.43 -5.52
N ASP A 139 9.03 -1.33 -4.78
CA ASP A 139 10.23 -1.05 -3.97
C ASP A 139 10.34 -1.92 -2.70
N VAL A 140 9.27 -2.62 -2.32
CA VAL A 140 9.25 -3.50 -1.12
C VAL A 140 9.69 -4.93 -1.43
N GLU A 141 9.93 -5.28 -2.70
CA GLU A 141 10.36 -6.63 -3.12
C GLU A 141 11.90 -6.82 -3.17
N GLU A 142 12.71 -5.86 -2.69
CA GLU A 142 14.18 -5.99 -2.62
C GLU A 142 14.72 -6.36 -1.24
#